data_720cd86aaa3506cfc4022f8689645252
#
_entry.id   720cd86aaa3506cfc4022f8689645252
#
_cell.length_a   1.000
_cell.length_b   1.000
_cell.length_c   1.000
_cell.angle_alpha   90.00
_cell.angle_beta   90.00
_cell.angle_gamma   90.00
#
_symmetry.space_group_name_H-M   'P 1'
#
loop_
_entity.id
_entity.type
_entity.pdbx_description
1 polymer ?
#
loop_
_entity_poly.entity_id
_entity_poly.type
_entity_poly.pdbx_seq_one_letter_code
_entity_poly.pdbx_strand_id
1 'polypeptide(L)'
;LGWGPVNYGDDLGPFNLLNTVRDSVGLINALGYKKIAGVVGHDYGASVAAWCALVRPDIFSRCVLMSAPFDGPPKLPSTKDVEISTPGVGADIHQSMRELPRPRKHYHWYYSTEPANTDMTKCPQGIHAFLRAYYHHKSADWKANKPHKLEAWVATELEKMPTYYIMDLDDTMPQS
;
A
#
# COMPACT_ATOMS: atom_id res chain seq x y z
N LEU A 1 0.02 -11.69 -3.60
CA LEU A 1 0.46 -11.50 -4.97
C LEU A 1 1.89 -11.99 -5.08
N GLY A 2 2.49 -12.77 -5.65
CA GLY A 2 3.90 -13.20 -5.73
C GLY A 2 4.19 -14.59 -5.17
N TRP A 3 3.19 -15.28 -4.64
CA TRP A 3 3.33 -16.64 -4.11
C TRP A 3 2.74 -17.68 -5.07
N GLY A 4 2.36 -17.26 -6.28
CA GLY A 4 1.89 -18.17 -7.33
C GLY A 4 3.04 -18.80 -8.11
N PRO A 5 2.77 -19.85 -8.91
CA PRO A 5 3.77 -20.53 -9.73
C PRO A 5 4.25 -19.70 -10.93
N VAL A 6 3.76 -18.48 -11.11
CA VAL A 6 4.07 -17.61 -12.24
C VAL A 6 5.14 -16.62 -11.86
N ASN A 7 6.24 -16.62 -12.59
CA ASN A 7 7.30 -15.62 -12.47
C ASN A 7 7.10 -14.57 -13.59
N TYR A 8 6.81 -13.34 -13.18
CA TYR A 8 6.66 -12.21 -14.12
C TYR A 8 7.97 -11.47 -14.39
N GLY A 9 9.08 -11.91 -13.79
CA GLY A 9 10.35 -11.19 -13.87
C GLY A 9 10.22 -9.79 -13.26
N ASP A 10 10.82 -8.80 -13.94
CA ASP A 10 10.81 -7.39 -13.50
C ASP A 10 9.65 -6.57 -14.12
N ASP A 11 8.74 -7.22 -14.84
CA ASP A 11 7.56 -6.56 -15.42
C ASP A 11 6.54 -6.21 -14.32
N LEU A 12 6.30 -4.92 -14.11
CA LEU A 12 5.33 -4.41 -13.14
C LEU A 12 3.90 -4.32 -13.69
N GLY A 13 3.71 -4.42 -14.99
CA GLY A 13 2.40 -4.35 -15.65
C GLY A 13 1.36 -5.31 -15.08
N PRO A 14 1.69 -6.59 -14.82
CA PRO A 14 0.76 -7.55 -14.23
C PRO A 14 0.22 -7.17 -12.84
N PHE A 15 0.93 -6.31 -12.11
CA PHE A 15 0.60 -5.94 -10.73
C PHE A 15 -0.26 -4.69 -10.59
N ASN A 16 -0.72 -4.09 -11.69
CA ASN A 16 -1.65 -2.96 -11.62
C ASN A 16 -3.03 -3.41 -11.10
N LEU A 17 -3.80 -2.46 -10.55
CA LEU A 17 -5.09 -2.75 -9.91
C LEU A 17 -6.09 -3.43 -10.84
N LEU A 18 -6.15 -3.06 -12.11
CA LEU A 18 -7.08 -3.69 -13.07
C LEU A 18 -6.70 -5.14 -13.36
N ASN A 19 -5.42 -5.47 -13.42
CA ASN A 19 -5.00 -6.86 -13.54
C ASN A 19 -5.32 -7.66 -12.27
N THR A 20 -5.21 -7.07 -11.09
CA THR A 20 -5.63 -7.71 -9.84
C THR A 20 -7.15 -7.97 -9.81
N VAL A 21 -7.96 -7.07 -10.38
CA VAL A 21 -9.40 -7.32 -10.58
C VAL A 21 -9.61 -8.48 -11.54
N ARG A 22 -8.87 -8.54 -12.65
CA ARG A 22 -8.93 -9.66 -13.61
C ARG A 22 -8.58 -10.98 -12.95
N ASP A 23 -7.55 -11.02 -12.11
CA ASP A 23 -7.17 -12.21 -11.36
C ASP A 23 -8.27 -12.64 -10.39
N SER A 24 -8.91 -11.68 -9.71
CA SER A 24 -10.06 -11.93 -8.84
C SER A 24 -11.25 -12.53 -9.60
N VAL A 25 -11.55 -12.01 -10.78
CA VAL A 25 -12.59 -12.57 -11.67
C VAL A 25 -12.20 -13.98 -12.15
N GLY A 26 -10.93 -14.17 -12.52
CA GLY A 26 -10.39 -15.48 -12.90
C GLY A 26 -10.55 -16.51 -11.78
N LEU A 27 -10.28 -16.14 -10.55
CA LEU A 27 -10.48 -17.01 -9.38
C LEU A 27 -11.96 -17.40 -9.21
N ILE A 28 -12.89 -16.43 -9.29
CA ILE A 28 -14.33 -16.69 -9.17
C ILE A 28 -14.77 -17.68 -10.24
N ASN A 29 -14.34 -17.49 -11.49
CA ASN A 29 -14.66 -18.38 -12.60
C ASN A 29 -14.06 -19.79 -12.41
N ALA A 30 -12.80 -19.88 -11.94
CA ALA A 30 -12.14 -21.15 -11.68
C ALA A 30 -12.82 -21.96 -10.56
N LEU A 31 -13.44 -21.27 -9.60
CA LEU A 31 -14.26 -21.88 -8.55
C LEU A 31 -15.68 -22.24 -9.03
N GLY A 32 -16.03 -21.99 -10.28
CA GLY A 32 -17.32 -22.32 -10.88
C GLY A 32 -18.44 -21.34 -10.56
N TYR A 33 -18.13 -20.17 -9.98
CA TYR A 33 -19.14 -19.17 -9.64
C TYR A 33 -19.24 -18.10 -10.74
N LYS A 34 -20.46 -17.61 -10.96
CA LYS A 34 -20.74 -16.46 -11.84
C LYS A 34 -20.91 -15.15 -11.08
N LYS A 35 -21.22 -15.26 -9.78
CA LYS A 35 -21.47 -14.14 -8.87
C LYS A 35 -21.16 -14.59 -7.45
N ILE A 36 -20.69 -13.67 -6.62
CA ILE A 36 -20.43 -13.90 -5.19
C ILE A 36 -21.29 -12.97 -4.32
N ALA A 37 -21.49 -13.37 -3.07
CA ALA A 37 -22.30 -12.62 -2.11
C ALA A 37 -21.68 -11.26 -1.78
N GLY A 38 -20.36 -11.16 -1.80
CA GLY A 38 -19.63 -9.92 -1.56
C GLY A 38 -18.12 -10.14 -1.57
N VAL A 39 -17.37 -9.06 -1.60
CA VAL A 39 -15.92 -9.02 -1.50
C VAL A 39 -15.51 -8.21 -0.26
N VAL A 40 -14.52 -8.69 0.46
CA VAL A 40 -13.97 -8.02 1.64
C VAL A 40 -12.49 -7.77 1.39
N GLY A 41 -12.05 -6.54 1.55
CA GLY A 41 -10.65 -6.15 1.42
C GLY A 41 -10.13 -5.46 2.66
N HIS A 42 -8.89 -5.79 3.06
CA HIS A 42 -8.20 -5.16 4.16
C HIS A 42 -6.91 -4.52 3.66
N ASP A 43 -6.58 -3.33 4.14
CA ASP A 43 -5.39 -2.56 3.77
C ASP A 43 -5.34 -2.32 2.26
N TYR A 44 -4.27 -2.69 1.57
CA TYR A 44 -4.20 -2.63 0.10
C TYR A 44 -5.31 -3.45 -0.59
N GLY A 45 -5.72 -4.56 0.02
CA GLY A 45 -6.86 -5.35 -0.44
C GLY A 45 -8.19 -4.60 -0.41
N ALA A 46 -8.33 -3.54 0.38
CA ALA A 46 -9.52 -2.68 0.34
C ALA A 46 -9.63 -1.95 -1.01
N SER A 47 -8.52 -1.43 -1.54
CA SER A 47 -8.48 -0.85 -2.89
C SER A 47 -8.85 -1.88 -3.96
N VAL A 48 -8.31 -3.11 -3.87
CA VAL A 48 -8.65 -4.20 -4.80
C VAL A 48 -10.14 -4.53 -4.74
N ALA A 49 -10.71 -4.68 -3.54
CA ALA A 49 -12.13 -4.98 -3.35
C ALA A 49 -13.04 -3.86 -3.90
N ALA A 50 -12.66 -2.62 -3.67
CA ALA A 50 -13.37 -1.46 -4.20
C ALA A 50 -13.36 -1.44 -5.73
N TRP A 51 -12.21 -1.66 -6.36
CA TRP A 51 -12.08 -1.74 -7.81
C TRP A 51 -12.84 -2.95 -8.40
N CYS A 52 -12.86 -4.09 -7.71
CA CYS A 52 -13.69 -5.23 -8.11
C CYS A 52 -15.17 -4.85 -8.17
N ALA A 53 -15.69 -4.22 -7.12
CA ALA A 53 -17.09 -3.80 -7.06
C ALA A 53 -17.42 -2.69 -8.07
N LEU A 54 -16.49 -1.78 -8.34
CA LEU A 54 -16.67 -0.69 -9.29
C LEU A 54 -16.68 -1.18 -10.74
N VAL A 55 -15.72 -2.05 -11.11
CA VAL A 55 -15.53 -2.48 -12.51
C VAL A 55 -16.44 -3.65 -12.89
N ARG A 56 -16.74 -4.54 -11.91
CA ARG A 56 -17.57 -5.73 -12.12
C ARG A 56 -18.67 -5.87 -11.06
N PRO A 57 -19.59 -4.89 -10.98
CA PRO A 57 -20.71 -4.94 -10.02
C PRO A 57 -21.68 -6.12 -10.29
N ASP A 58 -21.64 -6.67 -11.49
CA ASP A 58 -22.35 -7.88 -11.87
C ASP A 58 -21.88 -9.13 -11.11
N ILE A 59 -20.58 -9.19 -10.78
CA ILE A 59 -19.95 -10.29 -10.00
C ILE A 59 -19.87 -9.91 -8.52
N PHE A 60 -19.39 -8.71 -8.22
CA PHE A 60 -19.09 -8.20 -6.88
C PHE A 60 -20.13 -7.16 -6.45
N SER A 61 -21.31 -7.63 -6.07
CA SER A 61 -22.45 -6.74 -5.79
C SER A 61 -22.42 -6.06 -4.42
N ARG A 62 -21.54 -6.50 -3.51
CA ARG A 62 -21.33 -5.94 -2.17
C ARG A 62 -19.86 -5.90 -1.87
N CYS A 63 -19.43 -4.84 -1.15
CA CYS A 63 -18.04 -4.62 -0.80
C CYS A 63 -17.92 -4.18 0.65
N VAL A 64 -16.93 -4.74 1.36
CA VAL A 64 -16.51 -4.29 2.70
C VAL A 64 -15.06 -3.86 2.62
N LEU A 65 -14.78 -2.62 3.03
CA LEU A 65 -13.44 -2.03 3.08
C LEU A 65 -12.99 -1.92 4.53
N MET A 66 -11.83 -2.48 4.83
CA MET A 66 -11.26 -2.50 6.19
C MET A 66 -9.92 -1.77 6.19
N SER A 67 -9.76 -0.84 7.12
CA SER A 67 -8.50 -0.11 7.43
C SER A 67 -7.95 0.81 6.34
N ALA A 68 -8.54 0.87 5.15
CA ALA A 68 -8.17 1.82 4.11
C ALA A 68 -9.43 2.33 3.40
N PRO A 69 -9.63 3.66 3.34
CA PRO A 69 -10.71 4.25 2.55
C PRO A 69 -10.44 4.08 1.05
N PHE A 70 -11.49 4.25 0.25
CA PHE A 70 -11.40 4.29 -1.19
C PHE A 70 -11.90 5.65 -1.69
N ASP A 71 -11.01 6.43 -2.26
CA ASP A 71 -11.28 7.80 -2.72
C ASP A 71 -11.97 7.86 -4.10
N GLY A 72 -12.28 6.69 -4.66
CA GLY A 72 -12.87 6.57 -6.00
C GLY A 72 -11.83 6.45 -7.11
N PRO A 73 -12.27 6.37 -8.36
CA PRO A 73 -11.39 6.38 -9.51
C PRO A 73 -10.75 7.76 -9.68
N PRO A 74 -9.55 7.83 -10.32
CA PRO A 74 -8.94 9.11 -10.68
C PRO A 74 -9.94 9.97 -11.47
N LYS A 75 -9.95 11.27 -11.20
CA LYS A 75 -10.74 12.20 -12.00
C LYS A 75 -10.23 12.19 -13.44
N LEU A 76 -11.13 12.14 -14.41
CA LEU A 76 -10.74 12.31 -15.80
C LEU A 76 -10.19 13.72 -16.01
N PRO A 77 -9.10 13.89 -16.78
CA PRO A 77 -8.60 15.22 -17.12
C PRO A 77 -9.71 16.00 -17.82
N SER A 78 -10.10 17.12 -17.24
CA SER A 78 -10.98 18.06 -17.91
C SER A 78 -10.15 18.83 -18.94
N THR A 79 -10.72 19.06 -20.14
CA THR A 79 -10.05 19.87 -21.17
C THR A 79 -9.80 21.32 -20.74
N LYS A 80 -10.29 21.72 -19.57
CA LYS A 80 -10.08 23.04 -18.96
C LYS A 80 -9.02 23.06 -17.87
N ASP A 81 -8.57 21.89 -17.40
CA ASP A 81 -7.63 21.76 -16.27
C ASP A 81 -6.31 21.17 -16.76
N VAL A 82 -5.60 21.87 -17.66
CA VAL A 82 -4.24 21.49 -18.11
C VAL A 82 -3.17 21.90 -17.10
N GLU A 83 -3.54 22.16 -15.85
CA GLU A 83 -2.59 22.15 -14.74
C GLU A 83 -2.84 20.87 -13.94
N ILE A 84 -2.24 19.76 -14.40
CA ILE A 84 -2.19 18.51 -13.65
C ILE A 84 -1.19 18.64 -12.53
N SER A 85 -1.57 19.35 -11.50
CA SER A 85 -1.06 19.11 -10.18
C SER A 85 -1.99 18.10 -9.52
N THR A 86 -1.59 16.84 -9.45
CA THR A 86 -2.23 15.86 -8.60
C THR A 86 -2.02 16.32 -7.15
N PRO A 87 -3.02 16.86 -6.45
CA PRO A 87 -2.83 17.25 -5.07
C PRO A 87 -2.86 15.98 -4.22
N GLY A 88 -1.80 15.72 -3.53
CA GLY A 88 -1.79 14.80 -2.43
C GLY A 88 -1.15 13.46 -2.71
N VAL A 89 0.01 13.29 -2.37
CA VAL A 89 1.13 12.36 -2.35
C VAL A 89 2.13 12.77 -3.45
N GLY A 90 2.28 14.06 -3.66
CA GLY A 90 3.21 14.60 -4.62
C GLY A 90 4.64 14.66 -4.10
N ALA A 91 5.54 14.96 -5.01
CA ALA A 91 6.96 15.24 -4.75
C ALA A 91 7.20 16.20 -3.58
N ASP A 92 6.23 17.03 -3.24
CA ASP A 92 6.28 18.00 -2.17
C ASP A 92 6.32 17.37 -0.76
N ILE A 93 5.49 16.39 -0.45
CA ILE A 93 5.50 15.75 0.89
C ILE A 93 6.79 14.98 1.13
N HIS A 94 7.34 14.35 0.10
CA HIS A 94 8.62 13.63 0.21
C HIS A 94 9.78 14.59 0.40
N GLN A 95 9.75 15.74 -0.27
CA GLN A 95 10.74 16.79 -0.09
C GLN A 95 10.62 17.39 1.31
N SER A 96 9.42 17.75 1.75
CA SER A 96 9.17 18.28 3.09
C SER A 96 9.63 17.31 4.20
N MET A 97 9.45 16.00 4.01
CA MET A 97 9.96 14.99 4.96
C MET A 97 11.50 14.90 4.98
N ARG A 98 12.17 15.10 3.83
CA ARG A 98 13.64 15.14 3.76
C ARG A 98 14.24 16.38 4.44
N GLU A 99 13.49 17.48 4.47
CA GLU A 99 13.89 18.76 5.07
C GLU A 99 13.63 18.84 6.59
N LEU A 100 13.02 17.80 7.19
CA LEU A 100 12.86 17.72 8.63
C LEU A 100 14.23 17.73 9.34
N PRO A 101 14.32 18.21 10.59
CA PRO A 101 15.54 18.13 11.40
C PRO A 101 16.11 16.72 11.50
N ARG A 102 15.26 15.70 11.50
CA ARG A 102 15.57 14.30 11.30
C ARG A 102 14.95 13.88 9.97
N PRO A 103 15.74 13.77 8.88
CA PRO A 103 15.22 13.50 7.55
C PRO A 103 14.49 12.16 7.47
N ARG A 104 13.33 12.16 6.83
CA ARG A 104 12.42 10.99 6.78
C ARG A 104 12.01 10.64 5.36
N LYS A 105 11.51 9.42 5.19
CA LYS A 105 10.84 8.94 3.98
C LYS A 105 9.60 8.11 4.33
N HIS A 106 8.58 8.17 3.49
CA HIS A 106 7.40 7.33 3.63
C HIS A 106 7.70 5.91 3.14
N TYR A 107 7.23 4.89 3.88
CA TYR A 107 7.51 3.48 3.57
C TYR A 107 7.02 3.03 2.18
N HIS A 108 5.92 3.59 1.66
CA HIS A 108 5.45 3.30 0.30
C HIS A 108 6.48 3.73 -0.75
N TRP A 109 7.14 4.87 -0.53
CA TRP A 109 8.20 5.32 -1.42
C TRP A 109 9.39 4.35 -1.40
N TYR A 110 9.79 3.89 -0.20
CA TYR A 110 10.85 2.89 -0.07
C TYR A 110 10.48 1.58 -0.76
N TYR A 111 9.25 1.06 -0.54
CA TYR A 111 8.79 -0.18 -1.17
C TYR A 111 8.69 -0.10 -2.70
N SER A 112 8.63 1.10 -3.26
CA SER A 112 8.63 1.33 -4.71
C SER A 112 10.04 1.37 -5.31
N THR A 113 11.10 1.17 -4.51
CA THR A 113 12.49 1.14 -4.97
C THR A 113 12.94 -0.28 -5.27
N GLU A 114 13.83 -0.43 -6.25
CA GLU A 114 14.38 -1.73 -6.66
C GLU A 114 15.05 -2.51 -5.50
N PRO A 115 15.89 -1.91 -4.63
CA PRO A 115 16.58 -2.64 -3.58
C PRO A 115 15.68 -3.13 -2.45
N ALA A 116 14.48 -2.58 -2.26
CA ALA A 116 13.63 -2.87 -1.10
C ALA A 116 13.37 -4.36 -0.89
N ASN A 117 13.10 -5.11 -1.96
CA ASN A 117 12.88 -6.55 -1.86
C ASN A 117 14.15 -7.30 -1.38
N THR A 118 15.31 -6.94 -1.92
CA THR A 118 16.59 -7.54 -1.54
C THR A 118 16.96 -7.18 -0.10
N ASP A 119 16.79 -5.93 0.28
CA ASP A 119 17.05 -5.45 1.65
C ASP A 119 16.26 -6.24 2.69
N MET A 120 14.99 -6.50 2.43
CA MET A 120 14.11 -7.24 3.34
C MET A 120 14.36 -8.76 3.31
N THR A 121 14.54 -9.36 2.13
CA THR A 121 14.67 -10.81 2.00
C THR A 121 16.06 -11.33 2.35
N LYS A 122 17.11 -10.50 2.19
CA LYS A 122 18.51 -10.82 2.47
C LYS A 122 19.06 -10.01 3.65
N CYS A 123 18.20 -9.51 4.55
CA CYS A 123 18.65 -8.76 5.72
C CYS A 123 19.52 -9.62 6.64
N PRO A 124 20.51 -9.02 7.36
CA PRO A 124 21.47 -9.75 8.17
C PRO A 124 20.84 -10.64 9.26
N GLN A 125 19.72 -10.20 9.85
CA GLN A 125 18.97 -10.95 10.87
C GLN A 125 18.13 -12.09 10.31
N GLY A 126 18.03 -12.20 8.98
CA GLY A 126 17.16 -13.13 8.27
C GLY A 126 15.68 -12.71 8.26
N ILE A 127 14.97 -13.09 7.19
CA ILE A 127 13.59 -12.67 6.93
C ILE A 127 12.63 -13.03 8.08
N HIS A 128 12.82 -14.18 8.72
CA HIS A 128 11.93 -14.60 9.81
C HIS A 128 12.07 -13.67 11.04
N ALA A 129 13.30 -13.33 11.44
CA ALA A 129 13.53 -12.44 12.56
C ALA A 129 13.06 -11.01 12.23
N PHE A 130 13.31 -10.55 11.00
CA PHE A 130 12.80 -9.27 10.52
C PHE A 130 11.26 -9.20 10.58
N LEU A 131 10.56 -10.17 10.02
CA LEU A 131 9.09 -10.18 10.02
C LEU A 131 8.52 -10.27 11.44
N ARG A 132 9.15 -11.04 12.33
CA ARG A 132 8.73 -11.07 13.75
C ARG A 132 8.83 -9.70 14.41
N ALA A 133 9.94 -8.98 14.23
CA ALA A 133 10.12 -7.64 14.75
C ALA A 133 9.11 -6.66 14.14
N TYR A 134 8.95 -6.68 12.83
CA TYR A 134 8.04 -5.81 12.10
C TYR A 134 6.59 -5.96 12.56
N TYR A 135 6.10 -7.19 12.70
CA TYR A 135 4.73 -7.43 13.17
C TYR A 135 4.58 -7.21 14.67
N HIS A 136 5.63 -7.46 15.46
CA HIS A 136 5.59 -7.15 16.90
C HIS A 136 5.43 -5.64 17.14
N HIS A 137 6.16 -4.79 16.43
CA HIS A 137 6.02 -3.33 16.52
C HIS A 137 4.62 -2.81 16.16
N LYS A 138 3.88 -3.55 15.34
CA LYS A 138 2.49 -3.24 14.97
C LYS A 138 1.46 -3.86 15.91
N SER A 139 1.85 -4.71 16.81
CA SER A 139 0.94 -5.45 17.69
C SER A 139 0.58 -4.66 18.96
N ALA A 140 -0.50 -5.08 19.61
CA ALA A 140 -0.90 -4.56 20.92
C ALA A 140 0.09 -4.89 22.04
N ASP A 141 0.97 -5.88 21.84
CA ASP A 141 1.99 -6.27 22.83
C ASP A 141 3.13 -5.24 22.93
N TRP A 142 3.36 -4.49 21.85
CA TRP A 142 4.33 -3.40 21.85
C TRP A 142 3.78 -2.17 22.58
N LYS A 143 4.24 -1.95 23.81
CA LYS A 143 3.71 -0.88 24.68
C LYS A 143 3.95 0.54 24.16
N ALA A 144 4.94 0.73 23.30
CA ALA A 144 5.20 2.01 22.65
C ALA A 144 4.30 2.25 21.41
N ASN A 145 3.58 1.25 20.93
CA ASN A 145 2.60 1.42 19.87
C ASN A 145 1.35 2.11 20.43
N LYS A 146 1.29 3.43 20.26
CA LYS A 146 0.21 4.29 20.71
C LYS A 146 -0.48 4.91 19.50
N PRO A 147 -1.47 4.23 18.90
CA PRO A 147 -2.21 4.77 17.77
C PRO A 147 -2.83 6.12 18.11
N HIS A 148 -2.67 7.08 17.22
CA HIS A 148 -3.28 8.41 17.34
C HIS A 148 -3.74 8.89 15.97
N LYS A 149 -4.68 9.82 15.96
CA LYS A 149 -5.16 10.44 14.73
C LYS A 149 -4.15 11.50 14.28
N LEU A 150 -3.83 11.50 12.99
CA LEU A 150 -3.11 12.62 12.38
C LEU A 150 -4.06 13.80 12.20
N GLU A 151 -3.60 15.00 12.52
CA GLU A 151 -4.39 16.22 12.33
C GLU A 151 -4.34 16.72 10.89
N ALA A 152 -3.22 16.50 10.21
CA ALA A 152 -3.03 16.89 8.82
C ALA A 152 -2.04 15.97 8.11
N TRP A 153 -2.07 15.95 6.76
CA TRP A 153 -1.10 15.24 5.94
C TRP A 153 0.09 16.16 5.62
N VAL A 154 0.90 16.44 6.63
CA VAL A 154 2.10 17.28 6.56
C VAL A 154 3.28 16.59 7.22
N ALA A 155 4.51 16.95 6.83
CA ALA A 155 5.73 16.27 7.29
C ALA A 155 5.88 16.26 8.82
N THR A 156 5.55 17.37 9.49
CA THR A 156 5.60 17.51 10.97
C THR A 156 4.59 16.65 11.73
N GLU A 157 3.48 16.28 11.10
CA GLU A 157 2.55 15.31 11.67
C GLU A 157 3.00 13.87 11.36
N LEU A 158 3.45 13.64 10.13
CA LEU A 158 3.90 12.31 9.69
C LEU A 158 5.12 11.84 10.48
N GLU A 159 6.06 12.71 10.85
CA GLU A 159 7.25 12.33 11.64
C GLU A 159 6.93 11.72 13.02
N LYS A 160 5.71 11.97 13.54
CA LYS A 160 5.22 11.39 14.81
C LYS A 160 4.82 9.92 14.67
N MET A 161 4.64 9.45 13.44
CA MET A 161 4.28 8.06 13.19
C MET A 161 5.47 7.11 13.46
N PRO A 162 5.19 5.84 13.77
CA PRO A 162 6.23 4.83 13.94
C PRO A 162 7.14 4.73 12.70
N THR A 163 8.41 4.36 12.93
CA THR A 163 9.43 4.28 11.89
C THR A 163 9.11 3.24 10.80
N TYR A 164 8.29 2.24 11.08
CA TYR A 164 7.84 1.32 10.04
C TYR A 164 6.84 1.94 9.03
N TYR A 165 6.34 3.16 9.28
CA TYR A 165 5.58 3.97 8.31
C TYR A 165 6.42 5.15 7.79
N ILE A 166 7.03 5.91 8.70
CA ILE A 166 7.85 7.08 8.38
C ILE A 166 9.27 6.78 8.81
N MET A 167 10.00 6.16 7.89
CA MET A 167 11.36 5.66 8.07
C MET A 167 12.36 6.81 8.16
N ASP A 168 13.48 6.58 8.81
CA ASP A 168 14.64 7.45 8.61
C ASP A 168 15.10 7.40 7.16
N LEU A 169 15.61 8.52 6.63
CA LEU A 169 15.86 8.67 5.20
C LEU A 169 16.81 7.60 4.65
N ASP A 170 17.86 7.27 5.39
CA ASP A 170 18.93 6.36 4.95
C ASP A 170 18.69 4.89 5.35
N ASP A 171 17.68 4.63 6.22
CA ASP A 171 17.40 3.28 6.68
C ASP A 171 16.75 2.40 5.63
N THR A 172 17.06 1.11 5.68
CA THR A 172 16.21 0.08 5.07
C THR A 172 15.10 -0.31 6.06
N MET A 173 14.04 -0.97 5.59
CA MET A 173 12.95 -1.41 6.49
C MET A 173 13.44 -2.34 7.62
N PRO A 174 14.40 -3.28 7.39
CA PRO A 174 14.95 -4.08 8.48
C PRO A 174 15.77 -3.31 9.52
N GLN A 175 16.26 -2.11 9.19
CA GLN A 175 16.99 -1.23 10.11
C GLN A 175 16.05 -0.31 10.89
N SER A 176 14.95 0.06 10.29
CA SER A 176 13.94 0.96 10.82
C SER A 176 13.09 0.34 11.91
#